data_20adcc5f7b2f52e57ba51e16e0db1abb
#
_entry.id   20adcc5f7b2f52e57ba51e16e0db1abb
#
_cell.length_a   1.000
_cell.length_b   1.000
_cell.length_c   1.000
_cell.angle_alpha   90.00
_cell.angle_beta   90.00
_cell.angle_gamma   90.00
#
_symmetry.space_group_name_H-M   'P 1'
#
loop_
_entity.id
_entity.type
_entity.pdbx_description
1 polymer ?
#
loop_
_entity_poly.entity_id
_entity_poly.type
_entity_poly.pdbx_seq_one_letter_code
_entity_poly.pdbx_strand_id
1 'polypeptide(L)'
;MVKESNLEKGISAIIPTYKGEAFISKLLDSLINQSIDPKLFEAIFIVNGEPDSTPDIIKKYQKENPQINIILTYSDPGVCNARNVGIDLSTREYSIFIDDDDYISHNYFEKLYQYAQPNRIVIGTFMDVNEDTGEIQESYLSKPLLENSGIVENPYNDKMQRILVITTDKLIPTKYVKNSSFNPDLKNGVDIS
;
A
#
# COMPACT_ATOMS: atom_id res chain seq x y z
N MET A 1 -12.62 16.73 -18.13
CA MET A 1 -11.37 17.33 -17.62
C MET A 1 -11.37 17.10 -16.12
N VAL A 2 -10.55 16.15 -15.66
CA VAL A 2 -10.35 15.89 -14.22
C VAL A 2 -9.65 17.14 -13.67
N LYS A 3 -10.23 17.77 -12.65
CA LYS A 3 -9.53 18.83 -11.90
C LYS A 3 -8.19 18.23 -11.48
N GLU A 4 -7.07 18.83 -11.85
CA GLU A 4 -5.79 18.57 -11.22
C GLU A 4 -6.00 18.82 -9.71
N SER A 5 -6.21 17.74 -8.98
CA SER A 5 -6.24 17.81 -7.52
C SER A 5 -4.85 18.26 -7.09
N ASN A 6 -4.76 19.33 -6.31
CA ASN A 6 -3.51 19.75 -5.67
C ASN A 6 -3.07 18.65 -4.71
N LEU A 7 -2.39 17.62 -5.25
CA LEU A 7 -1.82 16.57 -4.44
C LEU A 7 -0.60 17.13 -3.71
N GLU A 8 -0.51 16.85 -2.43
CA GLU A 8 0.63 17.23 -1.61
C GLU A 8 1.79 16.25 -1.83
N LYS A 9 3.01 16.69 -1.56
CA LYS A 9 4.20 15.83 -1.61
C LYS A 9 4.05 14.64 -0.66
N GLY A 10 4.49 13.46 -1.13
CA GLY A 10 4.57 12.28 -0.29
C GLY A 10 3.75 11.09 -0.77
N ILE A 11 3.42 10.19 0.17
CA ILE A 11 2.86 8.86 -0.07
C ILE A 11 1.54 8.71 0.68
N SER A 12 0.47 8.28 0.00
CA SER A 12 -0.75 7.75 0.59
C SER A 12 -0.66 6.22 0.64
N ALA A 13 -0.47 5.66 1.84
CA ALA A 13 -0.55 4.22 2.05
C ALA A 13 -2.01 3.83 2.24
N ILE A 14 -2.54 3.01 1.35
CA ILE A 14 -3.93 2.54 1.32
C ILE A 14 -3.95 1.12 1.88
N ILE A 15 -4.62 0.92 3.00
CA ILE A 15 -4.61 -0.32 3.76
C ILE A 15 -6.06 -0.82 3.94
N PRO A 16 -6.56 -1.66 3.01
CA PRO A 16 -7.81 -2.38 3.24
C PRO A 16 -7.64 -3.33 4.41
N THR A 17 -8.60 -3.39 5.33
CA THR A 17 -8.52 -4.32 6.46
C THR A 17 -9.85 -5.02 6.71
N TYR A 18 -9.77 -6.33 6.95
CA TYR A 18 -10.91 -7.17 7.28
C TYR A 18 -10.52 -8.19 8.33
N LYS A 19 -11.05 -8.03 9.56
CA LYS A 19 -10.73 -8.90 10.71
C LYS A 19 -9.22 -8.98 10.96
N GLY A 20 -8.54 -7.83 10.92
CA GLY A 20 -7.09 -7.71 11.02
C GLY A 20 -6.56 -7.65 12.45
N GLU A 21 -7.37 -7.87 13.50
CA GLU A 21 -6.99 -7.70 14.90
C GLU A 21 -5.72 -8.45 15.31
N ALA A 22 -5.44 -9.58 14.66
CA ALA A 22 -4.26 -10.40 14.95
C ALA A 22 -2.96 -9.81 14.35
N PHE A 23 -3.04 -9.03 13.27
CA PHE A 23 -1.89 -8.65 12.44
C PHE A 23 -1.65 -7.15 12.41
N ILE A 24 -2.70 -6.33 12.48
CA ILE A 24 -2.66 -4.88 12.22
C ILE A 24 -1.65 -4.11 13.10
N SER A 25 -1.38 -4.59 14.32
CA SER A 25 -0.40 -3.94 15.21
C SER A 25 1.01 -3.99 14.64
N LYS A 26 1.39 -5.10 13.98
CA LYS A 26 2.70 -5.26 13.36
C LYS A 26 2.90 -4.28 12.19
N LEU A 27 1.86 -4.12 11.36
CA LEU A 27 1.88 -3.12 10.30
C LEU A 27 1.96 -1.70 10.87
N LEU A 28 1.12 -1.36 11.85
CA LEU A 28 1.14 -0.05 12.51
C LEU A 28 2.51 0.27 13.11
N ASP A 29 3.14 -0.69 13.80
CA ASP A 29 4.50 -0.55 14.32
C ASP A 29 5.52 -0.26 13.20
N SER A 30 5.40 -0.92 12.07
CA SER A 30 6.29 -0.70 10.93
C SER A 30 6.10 0.69 10.29
N LEU A 31 4.88 1.21 10.29
CA LEU A 31 4.55 2.54 9.77
C LEU A 31 5.06 3.66 10.69
N ILE A 32 4.87 3.54 12.01
CA ILE A 32 5.34 4.57 12.95
C ILE A 32 6.88 4.65 13.03
N ASN A 33 7.56 3.57 12.66
CA ASN A 33 9.02 3.48 12.66
C ASN A 33 9.66 3.75 11.27
N GLN A 34 8.93 4.33 10.31
CA GLN A 34 9.53 4.68 9.02
C GLN A 34 10.57 5.80 9.15
N SER A 35 11.67 5.72 8.36
CA SER A 35 12.75 6.72 8.33
C SER A 35 12.39 8.01 7.61
N ILE A 36 11.36 8.00 6.77
CA ILE A 36 10.87 9.19 6.07
C ILE A 36 10.22 10.17 7.05
N ASP A 37 10.28 11.48 6.74
CA ASP A 37 9.55 12.50 7.53
C ASP A 37 8.05 12.11 7.63
N PRO A 38 7.48 12.02 8.84
CA PRO A 38 6.06 11.70 9.04
C PRO A 38 5.09 12.59 8.28
N LYS A 39 5.49 13.81 7.95
CA LYS A 39 4.70 14.75 7.14
C LYS A 39 4.61 14.37 5.67
N LEU A 40 5.49 13.49 5.20
CA LEU A 40 5.54 13.04 3.81
C LEU A 40 4.76 11.75 3.56
N PHE A 41 3.99 11.27 4.53
CA PHE A 41 3.06 10.17 4.24
C PHE A 41 1.79 10.26 5.08
N GLU A 42 0.79 9.55 4.64
CA GLU A 42 -0.45 9.27 5.36
C GLU A 42 -0.76 7.79 5.25
N ALA A 43 -1.39 7.23 6.29
CA ALA A 43 -1.83 5.83 6.32
C ALA A 43 -3.36 5.79 6.41
N ILE A 44 -4.01 5.29 5.37
CA ILE A 44 -5.47 5.24 5.24
C ILE A 44 -5.92 3.80 5.45
N PHE A 45 -6.49 3.53 6.62
CA PHE A 45 -7.06 2.24 6.97
C PHE A 45 -8.54 2.21 6.64
N ILE A 46 -8.96 1.24 5.84
CA ILE A 46 -10.34 1.10 5.39
C ILE A 46 -10.87 -0.24 5.89
N VAL A 47 -11.68 -0.20 6.95
CA VAL A 47 -12.34 -1.39 7.47
C VAL A 47 -13.49 -1.76 6.55
N ASN A 48 -13.45 -2.97 5.99
CA ASN A 48 -14.47 -3.47 5.09
C ASN A 48 -15.20 -4.68 5.70
N GLY A 49 -16.53 -4.64 5.71
CA GLY A 49 -17.36 -5.68 6.29
C GLY A 49 -17.57 -5.54 7.80
N GLU A 50 -17.86 -6.66 8.47
CA GLU A 50 -18.13 -6.66 9.91
C GLU A 50 -16.86 -6.35 10.70
N PRO A 51 -16.87 -5.34 11.59
CA PRO A 51 -15.71 -4.98 12.39
C PRO A 51 -15.45 -6.00 13.50
N ASP A 52 -14.17 -6.19 13.79
CA ASP A 52 -13.63 -6.82 15.00
C ASP A 52 -13.01 -5.73 15.91
N SER A 53 -11.97 -6.04 16.68
CA SER A 53 -11.24 -5.04 17.48
C SER A 53 -10.24 -4.18 16.69
N THR A 54 -10.04 -4.42 15.39
CA THR A 54 -9.11 -3.68 14.52
C THR A 54 -9.31 -2.14 14.61
N PRO A 55 -10.54 -1.59 14.51
CA PRO A 55 -10.75 -0.14 14.61
C PRO A 55 -10.26 0.47 15.93
N ASP A 56 -10.40 -0.26 17.03
CA ASP A 56 -10.00 0.26 18.34
C ASP A 56 -8.47 0.24 18.50
N ILE A 57 -7.79 -0.75 17.92
CA ILE A 57 -6.34 -0.78 17.85
C ILE A 57 -5.84 0.43 17.04
N ILE A 58 -6.40 0.67 15.86
CA ILE A 58 -6.00 1.80 14.99
C ILE A 58 -6.20 3.14 15.73
N LYS A 59 -7.35 3.35 16.38
CA LYS A 59 -7.63 4.57 17.16
C LYS A 59 -6.63 4.79 18.29
N LYS A 60 -6.19 3.72 18.95
CA LYS A 60 -5.14 3.79 19.95
C LYS A 60 -3.84 4.32 19.35
N TYR A 61 -3.39 3.77 18.23
CA TYR A 61 -2.19 4.21 17.53
C TYR A 61 -2.29 5.66 17.03
N GLN A 62 -3.44 6.08 16.50
CA GLN A 62 -3.70 7.48 16.13
C GLN A 62 -3.47 8.43 17.30
N LYS A 63 -3.97 8.07 18.48
CA LYS A 63 -3.84 8.90 19.70
C LYS A 63 -2.41 8.95 20.21
N GLU A 64 -1.70 7.84 20.15
CA GLU A 64 -0.34 7.70 20.66
C GLU A 64 0.72 8.30 19.71
N ASN A 65 0.39 8.43 18.40
CA ASN A 65 1.31 8.89 17.36
C ASN A 65 0.75 10.08 16.56
N PRO A 66 0.45 11.23 17.18
CA PRO A 66 -0.23 12.36 16.52
C PRO A 66 0.62 13.03 15.43
N GLN A 67 1.91 12.72 15.33
CA GLN A 67 2.80 13.21 14.27
C GLN A 67 2.56 12.55 12.93
N ILE A 68 1.90 11.39 12.89
CA ILE A 68 1.59 10.63 11.67
C ILE A 68 0.12 10.83 11.33
N ASN A 69 -0.17 11.14 10.08
CA ASN A 69 -1.54 11.22 9.59
C ASN A 69 -2.11 9.81 9.36
N ILE A 70 -2.71 9.23 10.40
CA ILE A 70 -3.42 7.95 10.32
C ILE A 70 -4.91 8.26 10.15
N ILE A 71 -5.54 7.77 9.08
CA ILE A 71 -6.95 7.95 8.76
C ILE A 71 -7.64 6.60 8.91
N LEU A 72 -8.71 6.55 9.67
CA LEU A 72 -9.58 5.38 9.80
C LEU A 72 -10.93 5.67 9.17
N THR A 73 -11.34 4.81 8.24
CA THR A 73 -12.64 4.90 7.57
C THR A 73 -13.23 3.51 7.31
N TYR A 74 -14.38 3.47 6.68
CA TYR A 74 -15.13 2.23 6.42
C TYR A 74 -15.61 2.21 4.97
N SER A 75 -15.81 1.00 4.44
CA SER A 75 -16.42 0.77 3.15
C SER A 75 -17.46 -0.35 3.20
N ASP A 76 -18.23 -0.49 2.14
CA ASP A 76 -19.00 -1.72 1.89
C ASP A 76 -18.05 -2.94 1.86
N PRO A 77 -18.56 -4.14 2.17
CA PRO A 77 -17.76 -5.36 2.14
C PRO A 77 -17.08 -5.59 0.79
N GLY A 78 -15.80 -5.98 0.84
CA GLY A 78 -14.98 -6.32 -0.32
C GLY A 78 -13.75 -5.43 -0.46
N VAL A 79 -12.62 -6.08 -0.76
CA VAL A 79 -11.31 -5.42 -0.88
C VAL A 79 -11.29 -4.35 -1.97
N CYS A 80 -12.00 -4.56 -3.07
CA CYS A 80 -12.12 -3.57 -4.17
C CYS A 80 -12.82 -2.29 -3.69
N ASN A 81 -13.91 -2.42 -2.93
CA ASN A 81 -14.61 -1.28 -2.35
C ASN A 81 -13.69 -0.50 -1.40
N ALA A 82 -12.99 -1.21 -0.53
CA ALA A 82 -12.05 -0.59 0.40
C ALA A 82 -10.92 0.15 -0.35
N ARG A 83 -10.32 -0.48 -1.36
CA ARG A 83 -9.28 0.16 -2.17
C ARG A 83 -9.79 1.42 -2.87
N ASN A 84 -10.98 1.38 -3.45
CA ASN A 84 -11.59 2.56 -4.11
C ASN A 84 -11.80 3.71 -3.12
N VAL A 85 -12.33 3.44 -1.92
CA VAL A 85 -12.46 4.46 -0.86
C VAL A 85 -11.10 5.04 -0.49
N GLY A 86 -10.06 4.21 -0.35
CA GLY A 86 -8.71 4.67 -0.06
C GLY A 86 -8.12 5.54 -1.17
N ILE A 87 -8.37 5.20 -2.43
CA ILE A 87 -7.98 6.02 -3.60
C ILE A 87 -8.62 7.40 -3.53
N ASP A 88 -9.92 7.46 -3.27
CA ASP A 88 -10.67 8.73 -3.20
C ASP A 88 -10.14 9.64 -2.10
N LEU A 89 -9.77 9.07 -0.95
CA LEU A 89 -9.24 9.79 0.21
C LEU A 89 -7.76 10.18 0.07
N SER A 90 -7.02 9.58 -0.87
CA SER A 90 -5.59 9.85 -1.05
C SER A 90 -5.32 11.32 -1.40
N THR A 91 -4.45 11.96 -0.63
CA THR A 91 -4.08 13.37 -0.82
C THR A 91 -2.65 13.59 -1.30
N ARG A 92 -1.81 12.55 -1.30
CA ARG A 92 -0.38 12.62 -1.67
C ARG A 92 -0.13 12.33 -3.14
N GLU A 93 1.03 12.80 -3.65
CA GLU A 93 1.46 12.64 -5.06
C GLU A 93 1.53 11.17 -5.50
N TYR A 94 1.84 10.27 -4.56
CA TYR A 94 1.99 8.83 -4.82
C TYR A 94 1.10 8.03 -3.89
N SER A 95 0.58 6.93 -4.42
CA SER A 95 -0.20 5.94 -3.66
C SER A 95 0.50 4.59 -3.66
N ILE A 96 0.38 3.88 -2.55
CA ILE A 96 0.83 2.49 -2.41
C ILE A 96 -0.25 1.69 -1.68
N PHE A 97 -0.48 0.45 -2.11
CA PHE A 97 -1.37 -0.47 -1.42
C PHE A 97 -0.54 -1.41 -0.55
N ILE A 98 -0.98 -1.64 0.67
CA ILE A 98 -0.36 -2.56 1.63
C ILE A 98 -1.47 -3.41 2.22
N ASP A 99 -1.28 -4.73 2.25
CA ASP A 99 -2.22 -5.64 2.89
C ASP A 99 -2.05 -5.59 4.42
N ASP A 100 -3.10 -5.80 5.19
CA ASP A 100 -3.13 -5.56 6.64
C ASP A 100 -2.40 -6.63 7.47
N ASP A 101 -2.03 -7.74 6.85
CA ASP A 101 -1.21 -8.82 7.39
C ASP A 101 0.29 -8.71 7.05
N ASP A 102 0.65 -7.73 6.23
CA ASP A 102 2.03 -7.42 5.88
C ASP A 102 2.66 -6.40 6.84
N TYR A 103 3.97 -6.18 6.73
CA TYR A 103 4.69 -5.08 7.35
C TYR A 103 5.88 -4.66 6.49
N ILE A 104 6.32 -3.42 6.65
CA ILE A 104 7.34 -2.81 5.79
C ILE A 104 8.64 -2.56 6.55
N SER A 105 9.77 -2.62 5.84
CA SER A 105 11.07 -2.32 6.43
C SER A 105 11.19 -0.84 6.81
N HIS A 106 12.04 -0.54 7.81
CA HIS A 106 12.22 0.80 8.37
C HIS A 106 12.42 1.92 7.34
N ASN A 107 13.11 1.65 6.25
CA ASN A 107 13.43 2.65 5.21
C ASN A 107 12.63 2.47 3.91
N TYR A 108 11.53 1.72 3.94
CA TYR A 108 10.79 1.33 2.76
C TYR A 108 10.24 2.53 1.99
N PHE A 109 9.48 3.40 2.66
CA PHE A 109 8.92 4.59 2.02
C PHE A 109 10.00 5.57 1.55
N GLU A 110 11.05 5.78 2.33
CA GLU A 110 12.17 6.65 1.94
C GLU A 110 12.83 6.14 0.65
N LYS A 111 13.09 4.83 0.55
CA LYS A 111 13.70 4.22 -0.63
C LYS A 111 12.78 4.30 -1.85
N LEU A 112 11.51 3.98 -1.73
CA LEU A 112 10.60 4.11 -2.87
C LEU A 112 10.45 5.57 -3.32
N TYR A 113 10.30 6.50 -2.37
CA TYR A 113 10.11 7.91 -2.67
C TYR A 113 11.35 8.56 -3.31
N GLN A 114 12.55 8.10 -2.96
CA GLN A 114 13.80 8.55 -3.58
C GLN A 114 13.82 8.35 -5.10
N TYR A 115 13.17 7.30 -5.60
CA TYR A 115 13.10 6.98 -7.03
C TYR A 115 11.78 7.41 -7.69
N ALA A 116 10.88 8.03 -6.93
CA ALA A 116 9.58 8.45 -7.41
C ALA A 116 9.69 9.55 -8.49
N GLN A 117 8.91 9.41 -9.56
CA GLN A 117 8.78 10.40 -10.62
C GLN A 117 7.34 10.44 -11.14
N PRO A 118 6.84 11.58 -11.66
CA PRO A 118 5.43 11.75 -12.04
C PRO A 118 4.89 10.78 -13.11
N ASN A 119 5.76 10.08 -13.81
CA ASN A 119 5.43 9.14 -14.89
C ASN A 119 6.07 7.76 -14.69
N ARG A 120 6.44 7.43 -13.45
CA ARG A 120 7.11 6.17 -13.11
C ARG A 120 6.39 5.45 -11.99
N ILE A 121 6.25 4.14 -12.13
CA ILE A 121 5.92 3.23 -11.04
C ILE A 121 7.23 2.73 -10.45
N VAL A 122 7.38 2.82 -9.14
CA VAL A 122 8.53 2.24 -8.42
C VAL A 122 8.05 0.97 -7.72
N ILE A 123 8.77 -0.14 -7.93
CA ILE A 123 8.40 -1.44 -7.38
C ILE A 123 9.44 -1.86 -6.36
N GLY A 124 8.99 -2.19 -5.16
CA GLY A 124 9.81 -2.76 -4.09
C GLY A 124 10.04 -4.26 -4.27
N THR A 125 10.87 -4.83 -3.41
CA THR A 125 11.09 -6.29 -3.34
C THR A 125 10.32 -6.87 -2.15
N PHE A 126 9.98 -8.14 -2.26
CA PHE A 126 9.27 -8.90 -1.25
C PHE A 126 10.22 -9.80 -0.48
N MET A 127 9.96 -9.95 0.80
CA MET A 127 10.62 -10.91 1.67
C MET A 127 9.55 -11.79 2.31
N ASP A 128 9.75 -13.10 2.26
CA ASP A 128 8.88 -14.03 2.97
C ASP A 128 9.40 -14.19 4.40
N VAL A 129 8.51 -14.11 5.38
CA VAL A 129 8.84 -14.29 6.79
C VAL A 129 8.14 -15.54 7.31
N ASN A 130 8.93 -16.46 7.86
CA ASN A 130 8.39 -17.60 8.56
C ASN A 130 7.90 -17.14 9.95
N GLU A 131 6.60 -17.18 10.20
CA GLU A 131 6.01 -16.68 11.44
C GLU A 131 6.43 -17.49 12.68
N ASP A 132 6.70 -18.79 12.54
CA ASP A 132 7.09 -19.64 13.65
C ASP A 132 8.55 -19.45 14.07
N THR A 133 9.45 -19.23 13.11
CA THR A 133 10.89 -19.13 13.35
C THR A 133 11.43 -17.70 13.31
N GLY A 134 10.69 -16.78 12.71
CA GLY A 134 11.16 -15.42 12.42
C GLY A 134 12.20 -15.35 11.30
N GLU A 135 12.46 -16.45 10.60
CA GLU A 135 13.42 -16.49 9.50
C GLU A 135 12.90 -15.69 8.32
N ILE A 136 13.76 -14.82 7.79
CA ILE A 136 13.46 -13.96 6.65
C ILE A 136 14.21 -14.50 5.44
N GLN A 137 13.51 -14.74 4.35
CA GLN A 137 14.09 -15.17 3.09
C GLN A 137 13.56 -14.31 1.93
N GLU A 138 14.31 -14.30 0.84
CA GLU A 138 13.88 -13.61 -0.37
C GLU A 138 12.68 -14.33 -0.99
N SER A 139 11.59 -13.59 -1.23
CA SER A 139 10.42 -14.16 -1.90
C SER A 139 10.73 -14.53 -3.34
N TYR A 140 10.15 -15.63 -3.80
CA TYR A 140 10.22 -16.03 -5.21
C TYR A 140 9.68 -14.94 -6.16
N LEU A 141 8.82 -14.06 -5.67
CA LEU A 141 8.30 -12.90 -6.40
C LEU A 141 9.35 -11.82 -6.63
N SER A 142 10.36 -11.73 -5.76
CA SER A 142 11.45 -10.75 -5.89
C SER A 142 12.46 -11.11 -6.98
N LYS A 143 12.60 -12.38 -7.30
CA LYS A 143 13.61 -12.84 -8.25
C LYS A 143 13.57 -12.13 -9.62
N PRO A 144 12.39 -12.00 -10.28
CA PRO A 144 12.32 -11.24 -11.55
C PRO A 144 12.66 -9.76 -11.40
N LEU A 145 12.38 -9.15 -10.23
CA LEU A 145 12.72 -7.74 -9.95
C LEU A 145 14.23 -7.56 -9.83
N LEU A 146 14.90 -8.45 -9.12
CA LEU A 146 16.35 -8.40 -8.93
C LEU A 146 17.12 -8.67 -10.24
N GLU A 147 16.63 -9.60 -11.06
CA GLU A 147 17.20 -9.87 -12.38
C GLU A 147 17.02 -8.69 -13.36
N ASN A 148 16.03 -7.82 -13.14
CA ASN A 148 15.70 -6.66 -13.96
C ASN A 148 15.82 -5.35 -13.17
N SER A 149 16.74 -5.26 -12.22
CA SER A 149 16.94 -4.06 -11.43
C SER A 149 17.27 -2.84 -12.31
N GLY A 150 16.65 -1.70 -12.04
CA GLY A 150 16.82 -0.48 -12.80
C GLY A 150 15.56 -0.03 -13.52
N ILE A 151 15.70 0.72 -14.60
CA ILE A 151 14.56 1.23 -15.37
C ILE A 151 14.15 0.21 -16.43
N VAL A 152 12.91 -0.28 -16.33
CA VAL A 152 12.30 -1.16 -17.33
C VAL A 152 11.31 -0.35 -18.16
N GLU A 153 11.61 -0.14 -19.43
CA GLU A 153 10.74 0.64 -20.35
C GLU A 153 9.54 -0.18 -20.85
N ASN A 154 9.70 -1.49 -21.00
CA ASN A 154 8.62 -2.39 -21.40
C ASN A 154 8.48 -3.54 -20.39
N PRO A 155 7.59 -3.40 -19.40
CA PRO A 155 7.40 -4.40 -18.36
C PRO A 155 6.53 -5.60 -18.82
N TYR A 156 5.99 -5.59 -20.03
CA TYR A 156 5.09 -6.66 -20.54
C TYR A 156 5.85 -7.89 -21.05
N ASN A 157 6.99 -8.21 -20.48
CA ASN A 157 7.63 -9.49 -20.70
C ASN A 157 7.11 -10.54 -19.72
N ASP A 158 7.19 -11.83 -20.10
CA ASP A 158 6.65 -12.95 -19.32
C ASP A 158 7.14 -13.00 -17.87
N LYS A 159 8.34 -12.48 -17.60
CA LYS A 159 8.93 -12.48 -16.25
C LYS A 159 8.31 -11.43 -15.33
N MET A 160 7.91 -10.28 -15.88
CA MET A 160 7.35 -9.16 -15.11
C MET A 160 5.82 -9.25 -14.96
N GLN A 161 5.15 -10.00 -15.81
CA GLN A 161 3.67 -10.08 -15.80
C GLN A 161 3.11 -10.48 -14.44
N ARG A 162 3.74 -11.44 -13.76
CA ARG A 162 3.27 -11.90 -12.43
C ARG A 162 3.34 -10.80 -11.38
N ILE A 163 4.32 -9.91 -11.48
CA ILE A 163 4.49 -8.78 -10.54
C ILE A 163 3.49 -7.67 -10.87
N LEU A 164 3.20 -7.46 -12.15
CA LEU A 164 2.27 -6.40 -12.57
C LEU A 164 0.85 -6.65 -12.06
N VAL A 165 0.44 -7.91 -11.92
CA VAL A 165 -0.90 -8.27 -11.41
C VAL A 165 -1.03 -8.19 -9.89
N ILE A 166 0.09 -8.15 -9.15
CA ILE A 166 0.06 -7.95 -7.71
C ILE A 166 -0.26 -6.48 -7.45
N THR A 167 -1.20 -6.20 -6.56
CA THR A 167 -1.61 -4.81 -6.25
C THR A 167 -0.63 -4.10 -5.33
N THR A 168 -0.04 -4.84 -4.39
CA THR A 168 0.87 -4.30 -3.35
C THR A 168 2.26 -3.97 -3.89
N ASP A 169 3.08 -3.32 -3.06
CA ASP A 169 4.50 -3.00 -3.28
C ASP A 169 4.82 -2.13 -4.51
N LYS A 170 3.84 -1.38 -4.99
CA LYS A 170 4.01 -0.42 -6.08
C LYS A 170 3.70 0.98 -5.62
N LEU A 171 4.70 1.84 -5.68
CA LEU A 171 4.49 3.28 -5.54
C LEU A 171 4.08 3.85 -6.89
N ILE A 172 2.82 4.23 -7.00
CA ILE A 172 2.17 4.66 -8.24
C ILE A 172 1.83 6.16 -8.12
N PRO A 173 2.08 7.00 -9.14
CA PRO A 173 1.60 8.37 -9.10
C PRO A 173 0.07 8.40 -8.94
N THR A 174 -0.41 9.04 -7.89
CA THR A 174 -1.84 9.02 -7.45
C THR A 174 -2.79 9.48 -8.56
N LYS A 175 -2.35 10.36 -9.44
CA LYS A 175 -3.15 10.80 -10.60
C LYS A 175 -3.60 9.64 -11.51
N TYR A 176 -2.77 8.57 -11.63
CA TYR A 176 -3.15 7.40 -12.43
C TYR A 176 -4.11 6.49 -11.68
N VAL A 177 -3.88 6.32 -10.37
CA VAL A 177 -4.76 5.50 -9.52
C VAL A 177 -6.15 6.13 -9.44
N LYS A 178 -6.25 7.46 -9.33
CA LYS A 178 -7.53 8.20 -9.32
C LYS A 178 -8.30 8.17 -10.64
N ASN A 179 -7.63 7.85 -11.73
CA ASN A 179 -8.28 7.69 -13.05
C ASN A 179 -8.68 6.22 -13.33
N SER A 180 -8.44 5.32 -12.38
CA SER A 180 -8.76 3.92 -12.46
C SER A 180 -9.59 3.52 -11.25
N SER A 181 -10.36 2.44 -11.35
CA SER A 181 -11.08 1.88 -10.21
C SER A 181 -10.94 0.37 -10.19
N PHE A 182 -10.96 -0.20 -8.98
CA PHE A 182 -11.10 -1.63 -8.82
C PHE A 182 -12.55 -2.03 -9.08
N ASN A 183 -12.77 -3.07 -9.87
CA ASN A 183 -14.12 -3.55 -10.15
C ASN A 183 -14.63 -4.44 -9.00
N PRO A 184 -15.68 -4.01 -8.25
CA PRO A 184 -16.21 -4.79 -7.12
C PRO A 184 -16.88 -6.11 -7.51
N ASP A 185 -17.26 -6.27 -8.78
CA ASP A 185 -17.95 -7.47 -9.26
C ASP A 185 -16.99 -8.63 -9.54
N LEU A 186 -15.68 -8.39 -9.54
CA LEU A 186 -14.67 -9.44 -9.71
C LEU A 186 -14.51 -10.25 -8.43
N LYS A 187 -14.86 -11.54 -8.51
CA LYS A 187 -14.81 -12.47 -7.37
C LYS A 187 -13.45 -13.12 -7.15
N ASN A 188 -12.62 -13.20 -8.19
CA ASN A 188 -11.33 -13.88 -8.19
C ASN A 188 -10.32 -13.01 -8.94
N GLY A 189 -9.40 -12.44 -8.24
CA GLY A 189 -8.40 -11.54 -8.78
C GLY A 189 -8.82 -10.08 -8.69
N VAL A 190 -7.85 -9.23 -8.42
CA VAL A 190 -8.06 -7.80 -8.27
C VAL A 190 -7.49 -7.14 -9.51
N ASP A 191 -8.33 -6.96 -10.52
CA ASP A 191 -7.94 -6.25 -11.72
C ASP A 191 -8.34 -4.77 -11.63
N ILE A 192 -7.43 -3.91 -12.05
CA ILE A 192 -7.70 -2.50 -12.26
C ILE A 192 -8.29 -2.37 -13.67
N SER A 193 -9.50 -1.88 -13.76
CA SER A 193 -10.16 -1.58 -15.04
C SER A 193 -9.79 -0.18 -15.55
#